data_c3265779953c497b9c24bee648f83563
#
_entry.id   c3265779953c497b9c24bee648f83563
#
_cell.length_a   1.000
_cell.length_b   1.000
_cell.length_c   1.000
_cell.angle_alpha   90.00
_cell.angle_beta   90.00
_cell.angle_gamma   90.00
#
_symmetry.space_group_name_H-M   'P 1'
#
loop_
_entity.id
_entity.type
_entity.pdbx_description
1 polymer ?
#
loop_
_entity_poly.entity_id
_entity_poly.type
_entity_poly.pdbx_seq_one_letter_code
_entity_poly.pdbx_strand_id
1 'polypeptide(L)'
;MKKQILAAAVAGAFAVPALAAADSSVTLFGTLQTQVVYHEADDLVALRDGDEDFNNGFKMHDAGGVGAPGDGANPNRIGVMVNHDLGAGLTALAKIEQNVTTTDGFDSGARDVWVGLDTDFGRVMGGRMASPYSTAGRDPLNATFMQARTNGGRLAPLDGFGNGSYLDRVLAYGNDFGPVNLLAAIVIDNDDDSYTGFAGRLGFDAGPAEVYGAYQQADEHEQAQDAFGGLLADPATQWIDDVHTAKIGADWSDGPFRVVGEIEDYRIKDSDGNDLLKGNTYFLSGTYTMGRNDFVLNLGFTDDDVVGETTYAALAAKHHFSNSVMAYAGLAWQDFDAEDNGDEDGFAVGGGMRVSF
;
A
#
# COMPACT_ATOMS: atom_id res chain seq x y z
N MET A 1 -2.29 -28.98 -7.86
CA MET A 1 -1.86 -29.28 -6.46
C MET A 1 -1.89 -28.06 -5.55
N LYS A 2 -1.35 -26.88 -5.93
CA LYS A 2 -1.35 -25.67 -5.05
C LYS A 2 -2.76 -25.16 -4.68
N LYS A 3 -3.72 -25.20 -5.60
CA LYS A 3 -5.13 -24.77 -5.36
C LYS A 3 -5.89 -25.68 -4.37
N GLN A 4 -5.55 -26.97 -4.30
CA GLN A 4 -6.17 -27.92 -3.38
C GLN A 4 -5.63 -27.78 -1.94
N ILE A 5 -4.39 -27.35 -1.79
CA ILE A 5 -3.78 -27.08 -0.48
C ILE A 5 -4.40 -25.83 0.16
N LEU A 6 -4.66 -24.80 -0.64
CA LEU A 6 -5.30 -23.56 -0.16
C LEU A 6 -6.76 -23.84 0.28
N ALA A 7 -7.52 -24.58 -0.53
CA ALA A 7 -8.89 -24.99 -0.16
C ALA A 7 -8.94 -25.86 1.10
N ALA A 8 -7.94 -26.73 1.31
CA ALA A 8 -7.82 -27.54 2.51
C ALA A 8 -7.42 -26.70 3.74
N ALA A 9 -6.56 -25.68 3.56
CA ALA A 9 -6.19 -24.78 4.65
C ALA A 9 -7.36 -23.89 5.09
N VAL A 10 -8.14 -23.38 4.14
CA VAL A 10 -9.37 -22.60 4.43
C VAL A 10 -10.43 -23.49 5.08
N ALA A 11 -10.70 -24.68 4.55
CA ALA A 11 -11.63 -25.64 5.15
C ALA A 11 -11.18 -26.11 6.55
N GLY A 12 -9.87 -26.27 6.77
CA GLY A 12 -9.30 -26.61 8.07
C GLY A 12 -9.46 -25.51 9.11
N ALA A 13 -9.39 -24.24 8.71
CA ALA A 13 -9.63 -23.11 9.59
C ALA A 13 -11.08 -23.05 10.12
N PHE A 14 -12.05 -23.55 9.34
CA PHE A 14 -13.45 -23.65 9.75
C PHE A 14 -13.77 -24.91 10.57
N ALA A 15 -12.87 -25.90 10.56
CA ALA A 15 -13.04 -27.17 11.28
C ALA A 15 -12.38 -27.16 12.67
N VAL A 16 -11.90 -26.02 13.15
CA VAL A 16 -11.42 -25.90 14.53
C VAL A 16 -12.62 -26.12 15.44
N PRO A 17 -12.67 -27.21 16.22
CA PRO A 17 -13.75 -27.42 17.17
C PRO A 17 -13.78 -26.23 18.12
N ALA A 18 -14.96 -25.78 18.50
CA ALA A 18 -15.21 -24.74 19.51
C ALA A 18 -14.77 -25.18 20.93
N LEU A 19 -13.61 -25.77 21.05
CA LEU A 19 -12.87 -26.06 22.27
C LEU A 19 -11.83 -24.97 22.59
N ALA A 20 -12.01 -23.78 21.95
CA ALA A 20 -11.29 -22.61 22.41
C ALA A 20 -11.75 -22.33 23.85
N ALA A 21 -10.83 -22.39 24.77
CA ALA A 21 -10.99 -21.84 26.10
C ALA A 21 -11.57 -20.42 25.97
N ALA A 22 -12.26 -19.92 27.01
CA ALA A 22 -12.95 -18.62 26.99
C ALA A 22 -12.07 -17.41 26.64
N ASP A 23 -10.78 -17.61 26.44
CA ASP A 23 -9.71 -16.62 26.32
C ASP A 23 -9.11 -16.50 24.90
N SER A 24 -9.70 -17.16 23.91
CA SER A 24 -9.19 -17.13 22.53
C SER A 24 -10.26 -16.68 21.54
N SER A 25 -9.88 -15.86 20.57
CA SER A 25 -10.76 -15.47 19.47
C SER A 25 -10.11 -15.73 18.11
N VAL A 26 -10.95 -16.17 17.17
CA VAL A 26 -10.60 -16.30 15.75
C VAL A 26 -11.58 -15.43 14.97
N THR A 27 -11.07 -14.41 14.29
CA THR A 27 -11.87 -13.49 13.50
C THR A 27 -11.59 -13.70 12.03
N LEU A 28 -12.62 -14.03 11.27
CA LEU A 28 -12.59 -13.98 9.82
C LEU A 28 -12.88 -12.54 9.40
N PHE A 29 -12.10 -12.01 8.47
CA PHE A 29 -12.31 -10.68 7.91
C PHE A 29 -12.00 -10.67 6.43
N GLY A 30 -12.49 -9.64 5.75
CA GLY A 30 -12.19 -9.48 4.33
C GLY A 30 -12.73 -8.17 3.75
N THR A 31 -12.33 -7.93 2.51
CA THR A 31 -12.82 -6.82 1.70
C THR A 31 -12.94 -7.30 0.26
N LEU A 32 -14.07 -7.00 -0.37
CA LEU A 32 -14.28 -7.20 -1.80
C LEU A 32 -14.67 -5.87 -2.44
N GLN A 33 -14.02 -5.54 -3.53
CA GLN A 33 -14.28 -4.35 -4.34
C GLN A 33 -14.26 -4.72 -5.81
N THR A 34 -15.13 -4.08 -6.57
CA THR A 34 -15.05 -4.05 -8.02
C THR A 34 -15.38 -2.65 -8.52
N GLN A 35 -14.85 -2.29 -9.68
CA GLN A 35 -15.09 -1.00 -10.31
C GLN A 35 -15.18 -1.16 -11.83
N VAL A 36 -15.96 -0.28 -12.46
CA VAL A 36 -16.02 -0.12 -13.91
C VAL A 36 -15.57 1.28 -14.26
N VAL A 37 -14.52 1.36 -15.05
CA VAL A 37 -13.81 2.59 -15.34
C VAL A 37 -13.56 2.70 -16.84
N TYR A 38 -13.81 3.87 -17.41
CA TYR A 38 -13.32 4.26 -18.72
C TYR A 38 -11.95 4.88 -18.56
N HIS A 39 -11.00 4.38 -19.32
CA HIS A 39 -9.62 4.86 -19.36
C HIS A 39 -9.29 5.43 -20.73
N GLU A 40 -8.54 6.52 -20.75
CA GLU A 40 -7.86 7.07 -21.89
C GLU A 40 -6.49 7.56 -21.41
N ALA A 41 -5.42 7.00 -21.95
CA ALA A 41 -4.06 7.32 -21.56
C ALA A 41 -3.11 7.10 -22.73
N ASP A 42 -2.11 7.97 -22.82
CA ASP A 42 -0.99 7.86 -23.72
C ASP A 42 0.01 6.77 -23.25
N ASP A 43 0.94 6.39 -24.11
CA ASP A 43 1.78 5.20 -23.91
C ASP A 43 2.67 5.25 -22.65
N LEU A 44 3.25 6.40 -22.32
CA LEU A 44 4.12 6.53 -21.14
C LEU A 44 3.32 6.55 -19.83
N VAL A 45 2.13 7.18 -19.81
CA VAL A 45 1.23 7.16 -18.66
C VAL A 45 0.72 5.74 -18.39
N ALA A 46 0.61 4.94 -19.42
CA ALA A 46 0.19 3.55 -19.31
C ALA A 46 1.24 2.62 -18.67
N LEU A 47 2.44 3.11 -18.34
CA LEU A 47 3.55 2.34 -17.74
C LEU A 47 3.76 0.99 -18.42
N ARG A 48 3.96 1.01 -19.74
CA ARG A 48 4.06 -0.23 -20.51
C ARG A 48 5.43 -0.85 -20.39
N ASP A 49 5.48 -2.03 -19.85
CA ASP A 49 6.54 -2.99 -20.09
C ASP A 49 6.24 -3.74 -21.41
N GLY A 50 6.49 -3.08 -22.55
CA GLY A 50 6.59 -3.71 -23.88
C GLY A 50 5.38 -4.47 -24.44
N ASP A 51 4.27 -4.56 -23.75
CA ASP A 51 3.08 -5.29 -24.22
C ASP A 51 2.07 -4.33 -24.90
N GLU A 52 1.79 -4.57 -26.16
CA GLU A 52 1.23 -3.64 -27.14
C GLU A 52 -0.23 -3.22 -26.94
N ASP A 53 -0.92 -3.59 -25.84
CA ASP A 53 -2.37 -3.48 -25.78
C ASP A 53 -2.95 -2.79 -24.53
N PHE A 54 -2.46 -1.59 -24.16
CA PHE A 54 -3.34 -0.72 -23.40
C PHE A 54 -4.41 -0.17 -24.37
N ASN A 55 -5.52 -0.88 -24.50
CA ASN A 55 -6.66 -0.39 -25.25
C ASN A 55 -7.45 0.57 -24.37
N ASN A 56 -7.49 1.85 -24.73
CA ASN A 56 -8.42 2.82 -24.17
C ASN A 56 -9.86 2.28 -24.18
N GLY A 57 -10.67 2.65 -23.20
CA GLY A 57 -12.05 2.24 -23.11
C GLY A 57 -12.50 1.75 -21.74
N PHE A 58 -13.64 1.10 -21.70
CA PHE A 58 -14.20 0.57 -20.45
C PHE A 58 -13.50 -0.72 -20.03
N LYS A 59 -13.10 -0.73 -18.76
CA LYS A 59 -12.51 -1.91 -18.11
C LYS A 59 -13.19 -2.18 -16.77
N MET A 60 -13.26 -3.46 -16.40
CA MET A 60 -13.72 -3.89 -15.08
C MET A 60 -12.55 -4.48 -14.34
N HIS A 61 -12.22 -3.92 -13.18
CA HIS A 61 -11.07 -4.34 -12.37
C HIS A 61 -11.24 -3.98 -10.89
N ASP A 62 -10.30 -4.38 -10.04
CA ASP A 62 -10.41 -4.25 -8.59
C ASP A 62 -9.86 -2.92 -8.06
N ALA A 63 -8.77 -2.45 -8.67
CA ALA A 63 -8.01 -1.27 -8.28
C ALA A 63 -7.22 -0.74 -9.48
N GLY A 64 -6.11 -0.06 -9.28
CA GLY A 64 -5.22 0.44 -10.33
C GLY A 64 -5.13 1.94 -10.37
N GLY A 65 -4.78 2.47 -11.54
CA GLY A 65 -4.62 3.88 -11.84
C GLY A 65 -5.18 4.26 -13.20
N VAL A 66 -4.89 5.46 -13.66
CA VAL A 66 -5.32 5.99 -14.96
C VAL A 66 -4.76 5.14 -16.10
N GLY A 67 -3.45 4.92 -16.13
CA GLY A 67 -2.75 4.16 -17.15
C GLY A 67 -2.52 2.68 -16.83
N ALA A 68 -2.86 2.22 -15.62
CA ALA A 68 -2.59 0.88 -15.14
C ALA A 68 -3.83 0.25 -14.49
N PRO A 69 -4.88 -0.10 -15.28
CA PRO A 69 -6.08 -0.73 -14.75
C PRO A 69 -5.77 -2.13 -14.22
N GLY A 70 -6.13 -2.37 -12.96
CA GLY A 70 -5.91 -3.65 -12.28
C GLY A 70 -4.58 -3.76 -11.54
N ASP A 71 -3.59 -2.93 -11.85
CA ASP A 71 -2.30 -2.95 -11.19
C ASP A 71 -2.28 -2.14 -9.88
N GLY A 72 -1.33 -2.48 -9.01
CA GLY A 72 -1.11 -1.79 -7.75
C GLY A 72 -2.03 -2.26 -6.64
N ALA A 73 -2.53 -1.33 -5.86
CA ALA A 73 -3.19 -1.55 -4.59
C ALA A 73 -4.54 -2.26 -4.64
N ASN A 74 -4.55 -3.54 -4.93
CA ASN A 74 -5.75 -4.35 -4.80
C ASN A 74 -6.26 -4.35 -3.35
N PRO A 75 -7.49 -3.83 -3.06
CA PRO A 75 -8.05 -3.85 -1.71
C PRO A 75 -8.59 -5.22 -1.31
N ASN A 76 -8.81 -6.10 -2.29
CA ASN A 76 -9.53 -7.35 -2.12
C ASN A 76 -8.68 -8.37 -1.36
N ARG A 77 -9.26 -8.89 -0.30
CA ARG A 77 -8.58 -9.82 0.58
C ARG A 77 -9.57 -10.64 1.39
N ILE A 78 -9.10 -11.78 1.81
CA ILE A 78 -9.69 -12.59 2.87
C ILE A 78 -8.61 -12.92 3.89
N GLY A 79 -8.93 -12.89 5.18
CA GLY A 79 -7.94 -13.16 6.21
C GLY A 79 -8.54 -13.69 7.49
N VAL A 80 -7.65 -14.22 8.33
CA VAL A 80 -7.96 -14.71 9.67
C VAL A 80 -6.99 -14.05 10.64
N MET A 81 -7.55 -13.52 11.73
CA MET A 81 -6.81 -13.00 12.88
C MET A 81 -7.09 -13.89 14.10
N VAL A 82 -6.04 -14.34 14.76
CA VAL A 82 -6.10 -15.13 15.99
C VAL A 82 -5.54 -14.30 17.14
N ASN A 83 -6.31 -14.24 18.25
CA ASN A 83 -5.83 -13.71 19.52
C ASN A 83 -6.01 -14.81 20.56
N HIS A 84 -4.96 -15.14 21.29
CA HIS A 84 -4.98 -16.16 22.33
C HIS A 84 -4.39 -15.57 23.61
N ASP A 85 -5.24 -15.37 24.62
CA ASP A 85 -4.81 -14.89 25.93
C ASP A 85 -3.96 -15.97 26.64
N LEU A 86 -2.73 -15.60 27.00
CA LEU A 86 -1.79 -16.43 27.72
C LEU A 86 -1.81 -16.17 29.24
N GLY A 87 -2.61 -15.18 29.67
CA GLY A 87 -2.64 -14.68 31.03
C GLY A 87 -1.51 -13.69 31.32
N ALA A 88 -1.57 -13.05 32.49
CA ALA A 88 -0.57 -12.11 32.98
C ALA A 88 -0.27 -10.94 32.00
N GLY A 89 -1.27 -10.47 31.23
CA GLY A 89 -1.11 -9.39 30.27
C GLY A 89 -0.44 -9.77 28.94
N LEU A 90 -0.29 -11.06 28.67
CA LEU A 90 0.30 -11.58 27.44
C LEU A 90 -0.77 -12.13 26.50
N THR A 91 -0.73 -11.75 25.22
CA THR A 91 -1.60 -12.29 24.17
C THR A 91 -0.75 -12.76 22.99
N ALA A 92 -0.87 -14.03 22.61
CA ALA A 92 -0.30 -14.53 21.38
C ALA A 92 -1.20 -14.14 20.20
N LEU A 93 -0.59 -13.70 19.11
CA LEU A 93 -1.25 -13.20 17.91
C LEU A 93 -0.81 -14.00 16.69
N ALA A 94 -1.72 -14.19 15.74
CA ALA A 94 -1.35 -14.62 14.39
C ALA A 94 -2.30 -14.00 13.36
N LYS A 95 -1.78 -13.63 12.21
CA LYS A 95 -2.55 -13.11 11.09
C LYS A 95 -2.16 -13.84 9.82
N ILE A 96 -3.16 -14.21 9.03
CA ILE A 96 -3.01 -14.69 7.66
C ILE A 96 -3.96 -13.88 6.80
N GLU A 97 -3.44 -13.23 5.76
CA GLU A 97 -4.22 -12.45 4.81
C GLU A 97 -3.77 -12.77 3.38
N GLN A 98 -4.72 -13.07 2.52
CA GLN A 98 -4.52 -13.51 1.15
C GLN A 98 -5.21 -12.53 0.19
N ASN A 99 -4.56 -12.19 -0.93
CA ASN A 99 -5.20 -11.50 -2.03
C ASN A 99 -6.30 -12.35 -2.66
N VAL A 100 -7.36 -11.69 -3.04
CA VAL A 100 -8.39 -12.20 -3.94
C VAL A 100 -8.65 -11.17 -5.01
N THR A 101 -9.24 -11.55 -6.13
CA THR A 101 -9.68 -10.61 -7.17
C THR A 101 -11.15 -10.83 -7.47
N THR A 102 -11.87 -9.80 -7.86
CA THR A 102 -13.26 -9.91 -8.29
C THR A 102 -13.38 -10.19 -9.78
N THR A 103 -12.28 -10.10 -10.52
CA THR A 103 -12.20 -10.44 -11.95
C THR A 103 -11.77 -11.89 -12.19
N ASP A 104 -10.76 -12.37 -11.45
CA ASP A 104 -10.08 -13.64 -11.73
C ASP A 104 -10.17 -14.67 -10.57
N GLY A 105 -10.78 -14.28 -9.44
CA GLY A 105 -10.97 -15.15 -8.28
C GLY A 105 -9.84 -15.10 -7.28
N PHE A 106 -9.22 -16.24 -6.95
CA PHE A 106 -8.13 -16.27 -5.97
C PHE A 106 -6.78 -16.02 -6.65
N ASP A 107 -6.12 -14.96 -6.19
CA ASP A 107 -4.73 -14.67 -6.53
C ASP A 107 -3.75 -15.43 -5.60
N SER A 108 -2.51 -15.61 -6.05
CA SER A 108 -1.45 -16.28 -5.28
C SER A 108 -0.73 -15.36 -4.30
N GLY A 109 -0.94 -14.04 -4.35
CA GLY A 109 -0.23 -13.05 -3.56
C GLY A 109 -0.61 -13.09 -2.07
N ALA A 110 0.35 -13.37 -1.19
CA ALA A 110 0.18 -13.22 0.25
C ALA A 110 0.31 -11.75 0.65
N ARG A 111 -0.50 -11.33 1.62
CA ARG A 111 -0.43 -10.00 2.26
C ARG A 111 0.26 -10.14 3.62
N ASP A 112 -0.44 -9.86 4.72
CA ASP A 112 0.10 -10.09 6.06
C ASP A 112 0.07 -11.58 6.41
N VAL A 113 1.24 -12.15 6.73
CA VAL A 113 1.38 -13.50 7.26
C VAL A 113 2.42 -13.47 8.38
N TRP A 114 1.99 -13.28 9.61
CA TRP A 114 2.88 -13.11 10.75
C TRP A 114 2.33 -13.71 12.04
N VAL A 115 3.23 -13.93 13.01
CA VAL A 115 2.92 -14.27 14.39
C VAL A 115 3.47 -13.17 15.30
N GLY A 116 2.90 -13.03 16.51
CA GLY A 116 3.34 -11.99 17.43
C GLY A 116 2.94 -12.25 18.87
N LEU A 117 3.45 -11.38 19.72
CA LEU A 117 3.13 -11.33 21.14
C LEU A 117 2.79 -9.89 21.51
N ASP A 118 1.62 -9.69 22.08
CA ASP A 118 1.18 -8.43 22.66
C ASP A 118 1.44 -8.45 24.16
N THR A 119 2.03 -7.41 24.70
CA THR A 119 2.47 -7.31 26.09
C THR A 119 2.19 -5.90 26.64
N ASP A 120 2.31 -5.73 27.96
CA ASP A 120 2.22 -4.39 28.59
C ASP A 120 3.32 -3.42 28.12
N PHE A 121 4.37 -3.92 27.46
CA PHE A 121 5.50 -3.13 26.94
C PHE A 121 5.41 -2.88 25.43
N GLY A 122 4.35 -3.33 24.77
CA GLY A 122 4.15 -3.24 23.34
C GLY A 122 4.07 -4.59 22.65
N ARG A 123 3.92 -4.56 21.34
CA ARG A 123 3.73 -5.71 20.47
C ARG A 123 4.99 -6.02 19.67
N VAL A 124 5.40 -7.28 19.67
CA VAL A 124 6.46 -7.82 18.81
C VAL A 124 5.83 -8.75 17.79
N MET A 125 6.22 -8.62 16.51
CA MET A 125 5.68 -9.42 15.40
C MET A 125 6.81 -9.89 14.51
N GLY A 126 6.68 -11.11 13.97
CA GLY A 126 7.63 -11.68 13.01
C GLY A 126 6.92 -12.35 11.84
N GLY A 127 7.35 -12.05 10.60
CA GLY A 127 6.78 -12.62 9.38
C GLY A 127 6.71 -11.62 8.21
N ARG A 128 5.82 -11.87 7.26
CA ARG A 128 5.50 -10.95 6.16
C ARG A 128 4.44 -9.95 6.61
N MET A 129 4.70 -8.66 6.41
CA MET A 129 3.76 -7.60 6.81
C MET A 129 3.93 -6.32 6.00
N ALA A 130 2.88 -5.49 5.99
CA ALA A 130 2.97 -4.17 5.42
C ALA A 130 4.08 -3.35 6.11
N SER A 131 4.90 -2.65 5.32
CA SER A 131 6.00 -1.87 5.86
C SER A 131 5.49 -0.73 6.77
N PRO A 132 6.24 -0.36 7.81
CA PRO A 132 5.94 0.83 8.60
C PRO A 132 5.80 2.10 7.76
N TYR A 133 6.56 2.22 6.66
CA TYR A 133 6.48 3.31 5.71
C TYR A 133 5.11 3.34 5.00
N SER A 134 4.67 2.21 4.44
CA SER A 134 3.40 2.12 3.72
C SER A 134 2.18 2.38 4.61
N THR A 135 2.27 2.04 5.90
CA THR A 135 1.19 2.24 6.87
C THR A 135 1.08 3.67 7.38
N ALA A 136 2.09 4.53 7.15
CA ALA A 136 2.11 5.90 7.63
C ALA A 136 1.13 6.79 6.85
N GLY A 137 1.11 6.68 5.53
CA GLY A 137 0.38 7.61 4.66
C GLY A 137 -1.14 7.50 4.72
N ARG A 138 -1.81 8.58 4.36
CA ARG A 138 -3.27 8.77 4.47
C ARG A 138 -3.86 9.28 3.16
N ASP A 139 -4.15 8.41 2.20
CA ASP A 139 -4.89 8.76 0.97
C ASP A 139 -6.37 8.40 1.12
N PRO A 140 -7.31 9.37 1.12
CA PRO A 140 -8.74 9.10 1.20
C PRO A 140 -9.32 8.31 0.03
N LEU A 141 -8.63 8.30 -1.14
CA LEU A 141 -9.01 7.54 -2.33
C LEU A 141 -8.19 6.25 -2.50
N ASN A 142 -7.41 5.87 -1.49
CA ASN A 142 -6.60 4.66 -1.51
C ASN A 142 -7.41 3.42 -1.91
N ALA A 143 -6.80 2.57 -2.73
CA ALA A 143 -7.37 1.34 -3.27
C ALA A 143 -8.59 1.57 -4.18
N THR A 144 -8.66 2.69 -4.88
CA THR A 144 -9.54 2.94 -6.03
C THR A 144 -8.68 3.32 -7.24
N PHE A 145 -9.26 3.37 -8.44
CA PHE A 145 -8.54 3.86 -9.62
C PHE A 145 -8.07 5.33 -9.49
N MET A 146 -8.60 6.06 -8.52
CA MET A 146 -8.28 7.46 -8.23
C MET A 146 -7.19 7.64 -7.17
N GLN A 147 -6.54 6.57 -6.70
CA GLN A 147 -5.54 6.66 -5.63
C GLN A 147 -4.25 7.38 -6.10
N ALA A 148 -3.64 8.15 -5.21
CA ALA A 148 -2.47 8.97 -5.55
C ALA A 148 -1.23 8.14 -5.93
N ARG A 149 -0.97 7.02 -5.25
CA ARG A 149 0.25 6.19 -5.43
C ARG A 149 0.35 5.46 -6.77
N THR A 150 -0.75 5.23 -7.48
CA THR A 150 -0.76 4.64 -8.82
C THR A 150 -0.95 5.67 -9.92
N ASN A 151 -1.04 6.95 -9.56
CA ASN A 151 -1.24 8.06 -10.47
C ASN A 151 -0.18 9.16 -10.30
N GLY A 152 0.97 8.84 -9.69
CA GLY A 152 2.10 9.75 -9.57
C GLY A 152 1.95 10.88 -8.53
N GLY A 153 0.92 10.84 -7.69
CA GLY A 153 0.74 11.84 -6.63
C GLY A 153 1.36 11.43 -5.28
N ARG A 154 1.89 10.22 -5.18
CA ARG A 154 2.64 9.67 -4.05
C ARG A 154 3.60 8.61 -4.57
N LEU A 155 4.67 8.36 -3.85
CA LEU A 155 5.62 7.32 -4.23
C LEU A 155 4.89 5.99 -4.50
N ALA A 156 5.15 5.42 -5.66
CA ALA A 156 4.55 4.18 -6.13
C ALA A 156 4.75 3.01 -5.14
N PRO A 157 3.92 1.97 -5.19
CA PRO A 157 4.07 0.76 -4.37
C PRO A 157 5.20 -0.13 -4.91
N LEU A 158 6.43 0.25 -4.77
CA LEU A 158 7.61 -0.46 -5.27
C LEU A 158 7.93 -1.67 -4.37
N ASP A 159 7.23 -2.77 -4.53
CA ASP A 159 7.37 -4.10 -3.90
C ASP A 159 8.00 -4.15 -2.50
N GLY A 160 7.51 -3.32 -1.56
CA GLY A 160 7.99 -3.29 -0.18
C GLY A 160 8.62 -1.97 0.22
N PHE A 161 9.20 -1.22 -0.71
CA PHE A 161 9.93 0.01 -0.43
C PHE A 161 9.19 1.30 -0.84
N GLY A 162 7.88 1.24 -1.01
CA GLY A 162 7.02 2.38 -1.32
C GLY A 162 5.69 2.32 -0.57
N ASN A 163 4.68 3.04 -1.08
CA ASN A 163 3.35 3.04 -0.48
C ASN A 163 2.56 1.77 -0.84
N GLY A 164 2.12 1.05 0.17
CA GLY A 164 1.16 -0.05 0.02
C GLY A 164 1.74 -1.43 -0.28
N SER A 165 2.98 -1.66 0.08
CA SER A 165 3.68 -2.90 -0.17
C SER A 165 3.99 -3.68 1.11
N TYR A 166 4.35 -4.95 0.94
CA TYR A 166 4.66 -5.90 2.00
C TYR A 166 6.13 -6.27 1.94
N LEU A 167 6.75 -6.35 3.12
CA LEU A 167 8.11 -6.83 3.31
C LEU A 167 8.07 -8.24 3.89
N ASP A 168 8.92 -9.11 3.40
CA ASP A 168 9.15 -10.45 3.93
C ASP A 168 10.18 -10.45 5.04
N ARG A 169 10.15 -11.46 5.90
CA ARG A 169 11.15 -11.69 6.96
C ARG A 169 11.36 -10.48 7.88
N VAL A 170 10.26 -9.83 8.24
CA VAL A 170 10.24 -8.66 9.12
C VAL A 170 10.18 -9.09 10.57
N LEU A 171 11.00 -8.48 11.42
CA LEU A 171 10.80 -8.44 12.86
C LEU A 171 10.44 -6.99 13.25
N ALA A 172 9.22 -6.80 13.77
CA ALA A 172 8.67 -5.49 14.10
C ALA A 172 8.31 -5.36 15.58
N TYR A 173 8.44 -4.12 16.06
CA TYR A 173 7.95 -3.68 17.36
C TYR A 173 7.04 -2.49 17.20
N GLY A 174 5.86 -2.54 17.83
CA GLY A 174 4.88 -1.45 17.87
C GLY A 174 4.43 -1.13 19.29
N ASN A 175 4.27 0.16 19.60
CA ASN A 175 3.72 0.60 20.88
C ASN A 175 3.15 2.02 20.80
N ASP A 176 2.19 2.30 21.71
CA ASP A 176 1.61 3.62 21.90
C ASP A 176 2.06 4.18 23.25
N PHE A 177 2.75 5.32 23.22
CA PHE A 177 3.24 6.05 24.38
C PHE A 177 2.41 7.32 24.60
N GLY A 178 1.17 7.15 25.01
CA GLY A 178 0.21 8.26 25.10
C GLY A 178 -0.14 8.80 23.71
N PRO A 179 0.20 10.07 23.38
CA PRO A 179 -0.09 10.63 22.06
C PRO A 179 0.91 10.19 20.97
N VAL A 180 1.96 9.47 21.33
CA VAL A 180 3.01 9.03 20.39
C VAL A 180 2.77 7.57 20.03
N ASN A 181 2.62 7.26 18.74
CA ASN A 181 2.60 5.90 18.21
C ASN A 181 3.90 5.59 17.47
N LEU A 182 4.48 4.42 17.72
CA LEU A 182 5.72 3.94 17.13
C LEU A 182 5.50 2.57 16.49
N LEU A 183 6.00 2.38 15.29
CA LEU A 183 6.21 1.09 14.66
C LEU A 183 7.61 1.08 14.06
N ALA A 184 8.46 0.15 14.50
CA ALA A 184 9.83 -0.03 14.00
C ALA A 184 10.03 -1.47 13.56
N ALA A 185 10.80 -1.67 12.50
CA ALA A 185 11.04 -2.98 11.91
C ALA A 185 12.46 -3.11 11.39
N ILE A 186 12.96 -4.34 11.46
CA ILE A 186 14.12 -4.80 10.69
C ILE A 186 13.65 -5.82 9.67
N VAL A 187 14.23 -5.76 8.49
CA VAL A 187 13.95 -6.66 7.35
C VAL A 187 15.20 -7.52 7.14
N ILE A 188 15.08 -8.82 7.41
CA ILE A 188 16.24 -9.72 7.42
C ILE A 188 16.46 -10.27 6.02
N ASP A 189 17.67 -10.13 5.51
CA ASP A 189 18.13 -10.83 4.32
C ASP A 189 18.58 -12.26 4.70
N ASN A 190 18.21 -13.25 3.90
CA ASN A 190 18.58 -14.63 4.12
C ASN A 190 19.62 -15.15 3.11
N ASP A 191 19.85 -14.42 2.04
CA ASP A 191 20.66 -14.89 0.92
C ASP A 191 22.13 -14.53 1.06
N ASP A 192 22.47 -13.47 1.80
CA ASP A 192 23.87 -13.09 1.99
C ASP A 192 24.18 -12.62 3.42
N ASP A 193 25.46 -12.61 3.75
CA ASP A 193 26.01 -12.44 5.08
C ASP A 193 25.74 -11.07 5.71
N SER A 194 24.49 -10.72 6.01
CA SER A 194 24.17 -9.64 6.96
C SER A 194 23.57 -8.34 6.42
N TYR A 195 23.04 -8.31 5.24
CA TYR A 195 22.28 -7.15 4.82
C TYR A 195 20.92 -7.11 5.52
N THR A 196 20.64 -5.98 6.13
CA THR A 196 19.42 -5.80 6.94
C THR A 196 18.78 -4.48 6.56
N GLY A 197 17.54 -4.55 6.10
CA GLY A 197 16.74 -3.36 5.90
C GLY A 197 16.16 -2.84 7.21
N PHE A 198 15.88 -1.55 7.27
CA PHE A 198 15.23 -0.89 8.39
C PHE A 198 14.00 -0.13 7.91
N ALA A 199 12.93 -0.18 8.71
CA ALA A 199 11.75 0.64 8.48
C ALA A 199 11.20 1.16 9.81
N GLY A 200 10.71 2.40 9.80
CA GLY A 200 10.13 3.00 11.00
C GLY A 200 9.04 4.00 10.68
N ARG A 201 8.06 4.08 11.57
CA ARG A 201 7.02 5.10 11.59
C ARG A 201 6.90 5.67 12.99
N LEU A 202 6.77 6.99 13.07
CA LEU A 202 6.43 7.72 14.28
C LEU A 202 5.22 8.62 13.99
N GLY A 203 4.19 8.54 14.81
CA GLY A 203 3.04 9.44 14.78
C GLY A 203 2.86 10.17 16.10
N PHE A 204 2.27 11.35 16.03
CA PHE A 204 1.93 12.17 17.20
C PHE A 204 0.52 12.72 17.05
N ASP A 205 -0.36 12.35 17.99
CA ASP A 205 -1.72 12.84 18.06
C ASP A 205 -1.76 14.21 18.74
N ALA A 206 -2.08 15.26 17.99
CA ALA A 206 -2.17 16.64 18.40
C ALA A 206 -3.64 17.15 18.36
N GLY A 207 -4.53 16.49 19.10
CA GLY A 207 -5.96 16.84 19.12
C GLY A 207 -6.67 16.52 17.81
N PRO A 208 -7.07 17.50 16.97
CA PRO A 208 -7.75 17.23 15.71
C PRO A 208 -6.80 16.77 14.59
N ALA A 209 -5.50 16.74 14.85
CA ALA A 209 -4.48 16.39 13.87
C ALA A 209 -3.58 15.23 14.35
N GLU A 210 -3.23 14.33 13.44
CA GLU A 210 -2.06 13.46 13.56
C GLU A 210 -0.93 14.05 12.72
N VAL A 211 0.28 14.16 13.26
CA VAL A 211 1.50 14.43 12.50
C VAL A 211 2.32 13.15 12.51
N TYR A 212 2.78 12.72 11.35
CA TYR A 212 3.53 11.48 11.24
C TYR A 212 4.76 11.62 10.35
N GLY A 213 5.74 10.77 10.60
CA GLY A 213 6.88 10.56 9.74
C GLY A 213 7.18 9.09 9.60
N ALA A 214 7.76 8.70 8.48
CA ALA A 214 8.24 7.35 8.26
C ALA A 214 9.53 7.36 7.44
N TYR A 215 10.33 6.35 7.67
CA TYR A 215 11.61 6.15 6.98
C TYR A 215 11.82 4.66 6.77
N GLN A 216 12.40 4.31 5.63
CA GLN A 216 12.95 2.98 5.39
C GLN A 216 14.20 3.04 4.52
N GLN A 217 15.05 2.04 4.70
CA GLN A 217 16.31 1.89 4.00
C GLN A 217 16.63 0.41 3.82
N ALA A 218 17.25 0.07 2.72
CA ALA A 218 17.87 -1.22 2.49
C ALA A 218 19.10 -1.06 1.60
N ASP A 219 20.20 -1.69 2.00
CA ASP A 219 21.47 -1.69 1.28
C ASP A 219 21.72 -3.12 0.76
N GLU A 220 21.99 -3.29 -0.54
CA GLU A 220 22.24 -4.59 -1.22
C GLU A 220 21.25 -5.72 -0.84
N HIS A 221 20.03 -5.36 -0.50
CA HIS A 221 19.05 -6.31 0.04
C HIS A 221 18.29 -7.04 -1.06
N GLU A 222 18.11 -8.39 -0.96
CA GLU A 222 17.44 -9.21 -1.97
C GLU A 222 16.04 -8.68 -2.36
N GLN A 223 15.23 -8.22 -1.41
CA GLN A 223 13.90 -7.67 -1.72
C GLN A 223 13.99 -6.32 -2.45
N ALA A 224 15.06 -5.55 -2.30
CA ALA A 224 15.32 -4.38 -3.11
C ALA A 224 15.70 -4.78 -4.55
N GLN A 225 16.50 -5.84 -4.70
CA GLN A 225 16.80 -6.41 -6.00
C GLN A 225 15.54 -6.91 -6.71
N ASP A 226 14.66 -7.61 -6.01
CA ASP A 226 13.38 -8.09 -6.56
C ASP A 226 12.47 -6.93 -6.99
N ALA A 227 12.47 -5.84 -6.20
CA ALA A 227 11.63 -4.67 -6.46
C ALA A 227 12.11 -3.80 -7.62
N PHE A 228 13.42 -3.58 -7.73
CA PHE A 228 14.00 -2.56 -8.60
C PHE A 228 14.95 -3.10 -9.66
N GLY A 229 15.24 -4.39 -9.64
CA GLY A 229 16.19 -5.01 -10.59
C GLY A 229 15.81 -4.83 -12.07
N GLY A 230 14.52 -4.63 -12.36
CA GLY A 230 14.04 -4.29 -13.71
C GLY A 230 14.47 -2.91 -14.22
N LEU A 231 14.92 -2.01 -13.34
CA LEU A 231 15.43 -0.69 -13.70
C LEU A 231 16.92 -0.70 -14.08
N LEU A 232 17.64 -1.81 -13.83
CA LEU A 232 19.07 -1.93 -14.11
C LEU A 232 19.34 -1.99 -15.61
N ALA A 233 20.32 -1.24 -16.07
CA ALA A 233 20.75 -1.26 -17.47
C ALA A 233 21.39 -2.60 -17.87
N ASP A 234 22.09 -3.27 -16.95
CA ASP A 234 22.67 -4.61 -17.14
C ASP A 234 22.47 -5.47 -15.86
N PRO A 235 21.32 -6.16 -15.72
CA PRO A 235 21.05 -7.01 -14.55
C PRO A 235 22.03 -8.19 -14.36
N ALA A 236 22.90 -8.46 -15.33
CA ALA A 236 23.91 -9.51 -15.21
C ALA A 236 25.15 -9.06 -14.43
N THR A 237 25.40 -7.77 -14.35
CA THR A 237 26.62 -7.19 -13.73
C THR A 237 26.32 -6.10 -12.71
N GLN A 238 25.11 -5.60 -12.67
CA GLN A 238 24.65 -4.56 -11.75
C GLN A 238 23.63 -5.13 -10.77
N TRP A 239 23.51 -4.51 -9.60
CA TRP A 239 22.48 -4.81 -8.60
C TRP A 239 22.03 -3.51 -7.92
N ILE A 240 20.96 -3.60 -7.17
CA ILE A 240 20.46 -2.48 -6.37
C ILE A 240 21.31 -2.38 -5.10
N ASP A 241 22.03 -1.26 -4.98
CA ASP A 241 22.96 -1.00 -3.90
C ASP A 241 22.27 -0.31 -2.71
N ASP A 242 21.49 0.74 -2.97
CA ASP A 242 20.87 1.55 -1.93
C ASP A 242 19.43 1.91 -2.27
N VAL A 243 18.53 1.66 -1.33
CA VAL A 243 17.15 2.13 -1.36
C VAL A 243 16.87 2.93 -0.11
N HIS A 244 16.42 4.16 -0.28
CA HIS A 244 16.00 4.97 0.84
C HIS A 244 14.74 5.75 0.48
N THR A 245 13.78 5.72 1.40
CA THR A 245 12.54 6.50 1.30
C THR A 245 12.19 7.11 2.64
N ALA A 246 11.77 8.35 2.63
CA ALA A 246 11.35 9.10 3.81
C ALA A 246 10.05 9.86 3.54
N LYS A 247 9.23 10.05 4.54
CA LYS A 247 8.06 10.91 4.46
C LYS A 247 7.75 11.63 5.75
N ILE A 248 7.10 12.77 5.59
CA ILE A 248 6.42 13.48 6.67
C ILE A 248 5.04 13.90 6.21
N GLY A 249 4.05 13.81 7.07
CA GLY A 249 2.69 14.21 6.74
C GLY A 249 1.89 14.62 7.96
N ALA A 250 0.72 15.17 7.67
CA ALA A 250 -0.28 15.51 8.67
C ALA A 250 -1.69 15.18 8.15
N ASP A 251 -2.53 14.70 9.05
CA ASP A 251 -3.95 14.41 8.82
C ASP A 251 -4.77 15.19 9.87
N TRP A 252 -5.45 16.23 9.42
CA TRP A 252 -6.28 17.07 10.26
C TRP A 252 -7.76 16.85 9.97
N SER A 253 -8.58 16.71 11.01
CA SER A 253 -10.03 16.55 10.89
C SER A 253 -10.76 17.39 11.93
N ASP A 254 -11.65 18.28 11.47
CA ASP A 254 -12.54 19.05 12.35
C ASP A 254 -13.92 19.25 11.71
N GLY A 255 -14.96 18.86 12.44
CA GLY A 255 -16.33 18.87 11.94
C GLY A 255 -16.49 18.04 10.65
N PRO A 256 -17.02 18.63 9.55
CA PRO A 256 -17.19 17.91 8.29
C PRO A 256 -15.93 17.91 7.39
N PHE A 257 -14.84 18.53 7.81
CA PHE A 257 -13.65 18.72 6.99
C PHE A 257 -12.52 17.81 7.45
N ARG A 258 -11.79 17.25 6.48
CA ARG A 258 -10.52 16.59 6.68
C ARG A 258 -9.52 17.07 5.62
N VAL A 259 -8.30 17.33 6.03
CA VAL A 259 -7.20 17.73 5.14
C VAL A 259 -5.99 16.84 5.44
N VAL A 260 -5.41 16.26 4.41
CA VAL A 260 -4.18 15.47 4.50
C VAL A 260 -3.12 16.12 3.64
N GLY A 261 -1.92 16.30 4.17
CA GLY A 261 -0.75 16.72 3.42
C GLY A 261 0.41 15.77 3.68
N GLU A 262 1.19 15.44 2.65
CA GLU A 262 2.36 14.55 2.75
C GLU A 262 3.45 15.00 1.78
N ILE A 263 4.69 14.90 2.22
CA ILE A 263 5.90 15.08 1.40
C ILE A 263 6.72 13.81 1.55
N GLU A 264 7.18 13.25 0.44
CA GLU A 264 8.05 12.10 0.39
C GLU A 264 9.35 12.46 -0.34
N ASP A 265 10.46 11.89 0.11
CA ASP A 265 11.79 11.92 -0.53
C ASP A 265 12.21 10.47 -0.75
N TYR A 266 12.79 10.17 -1.91
CA TYR A 266 13.24 8.82 -2.22
C TYR A 266 14.48 8.83 -3.10
N ARG A 267 15.28 7.76 -2.98
CA ARG A 267 16.45 7.51 -3.81
C ARG A 267 16.73 6.03 -3.91
N ILE A 268 16.92 5.54 -5.14
CA ILE A 268 17.33 4.18 -5.45
C ILE A 268 18.58 4.25 -6.32
N LYS A 269 19.62 3.49 -5.97
CA LYS A 269 20.89 3.44 -6.67
C LYS A 269 21.25 2.03 -7.13
N ASP A 270 21.99 1.97 -8.23
CA ASP A 270 22.70 0.78 -8.65
C ASP A 270 24.08 0.65 -7.99
N SER A 271 24.73 -0.51 -8.17
CA SER A 271 26.07 -0.82 -7.66
C SER A 271 27.21 0.00 -8.28
N ASP A 272 26.95 0.68 -9.38
CA ASP A 272 27.89 1.62 -10.00
C ASP A 272 27.76 3.05 -9.42
N GLY A 273 26.78 3.25 -8.52
CA GLY A 273 26.47 4.49 -7.85
C GLY A 273 25.58 5.46 -8.64
N ASN A 274 24.97 4.98 -9.75
CA ASN A 274 24.02 5.78 -10.51
C ASN A 274 22.67 5.81 -9.79
N ASP A 275 22.00 6.96 -9.88
CA ASP A 275 20.61 7.08 -9.45
C ASP A 275 19.69 6.43 -10.50
N LEU A 276 18.91 5.44 -10.09
CA LEU A 276 17.87 4.80 -10.92
C LEU A 276 16.54 5.52 -10.76
N LEU A 277 16.23 5.94 -9.53
CA LEU A 277 15.13 6.84 -9.20
C LEU A 277 15.63 7.80 -8.12
N LYS A 278 15.26 9.07 -8.20
CA LYS A 278 15.58 10.06 -7.19
C LYS A 278 14.65 11.25 -7.30
N GLY A 279 13.90 11.53 -6.25
CA GLY A 279 12.95 12.62 -6.34
C GLY A 279 12.17 12.88 -5.06
N ASN A 280 11.16 13.74 -5.24
CA ASN A 280 10.24 14.11 -4.18
C ASN A 280 8.80 13.98 -4.67
N THR A 281 7.90 13.58 -3.77
CA THR A 281 6.47 13.67 -4.03
C THR A 281 5.78 14.61 -3.05
N TYR A 282 4.75 15.28 -3.50
CA TYR A 282 3.94 16.22 -2.74
C TYR A 282 2.48 15.83 -2.91
N PHE A 283 1.80 15.57 -1.81
CA PHE A 283 0.41 15.15 -1.82
C PHE A 283 -0.45 16.05 -0.93
N LEU A 284 -1.61 16.44 -1.45
CA LEU A 284 -2.63 17.18 -0.70
C LEU A 284 -4.01 16.60 -0.99
N SER A 285 -4.77 16.34 0.06
CA SER A 285 -6.15 15.88 -0.06
C SER A 285 -7.08 16.70 0.83
N GLY A 286 -8.25 17.05 0.28
CA GLY A 286 -9.36 17.64 1.01
C GLY A 286 -10.60 16.75 0.95
N THR A 287 -11.24 16.51 2.09
CA THR A 287 -12.52 15.78 2.17
C THR A 287 -13.57 16.65 2.86
N TYR A 288 -14.76 16.72 2.27
CA TYR A 288 -15.95 17.31 2.89
C TYR A 288 -17.02 16.24 3.07
N THR A 289 -17.41 16.00 4.32
CA THR A 289 -18.42 14.99 4.68
C THR A 289 -19.78 15.64 4.87
N MET A 290 -20.78 15.18 4.12
CA MET A 290 -22.19 15.60 4.23
C MET A 290 -23.08 14.38 4.45
N GLY A 291 -23.46 14.14 5.70
CA GLY A 291 -24.26 12.98 6.09
C GLY A 291 -23.51 11.68 5.87
N ARG A 292 -23.92 10.90 4.87
CA ARG A 292 -23.27 9.64 4.47
C ARG A 292 -22.40 9.79 3.22
N ASN A 293 -22.16 11.01 2.79
CA ASN A 293 -21.39 11.26 1.57
C ASN A 293 -20.10 11.98 1.91
N ASP A 294 -18.99 11.51 1.30
CA ASP A 294 -17.73 12.21 1.29
C ASP A 294 -17.44 12.72 -0.13
N PHE A 295 -17.07 13.98 -0.22
CA PHE A 295 -16.55 14.59 -1.44
C PHE A 295 -15.06 14.82 -1.25
N VAL A 296 -14.26 14.21 -2.12
CA VAL A 296 -12.79 14.16 -1.97
C VAL A 296 -12.14 14.81 -3.18
N LEU A 297 -11.19 15.70 -2.92
CA LEU A 297 -10.25 16.23 -3.92
C LEU A 297 -8.85 15.81 -3.51
N ASN A 298 -8.15 15.10 -4.39
CA ASN A 298 -6.73 14.80 -4.27
C ASN A 298 -5.94 15.57 -5.31
N LEU A 299 -4.78 16.06 -4.91
CA LEU A 299 -3.77 16.70 -5.77
C LEU A 299 -2.41 16.08 -5.42
N GLY A 300 -1.57 15.88 -6.41
CA GLY A 300 -0.23 15.37 -6.21
C GLY A 300 0.74 15.84 -7.28
N PHE A 301 2.00 15.87 -6.93
CA PHE A 301 3.08 16.21 -7.82
C PHE A 301 4.31 15.37 -7.43
N THR A 302 4.92 14.75 -8.41
CA THR A 302 6.18 14.03 -8.27
C THR A 302 7.19 14.66 -9.18
N ASP A 303 8.37 14.97 -8.63
CA ASP A 303 9.53 15.49 -9.34
C ASP A 303 10.66 14.46 -9.18
N ASP A 304 10.96 13.72 -10.23
CA ASP A 304 12.03 12.72 -10.26
C ASP A 304 13.13 13.14 -11.23
N ASP A 305 14.33 13.30 -10.70
CA ASP A 305 15.54 13.76 -11.42
C ASP A 305 15.95 12.81 -12.58
N VAL A 306 15.38 11.59 -12.66
CA VAL A 306 15.80 10.55 -13.62
C VAL A 306 14.73 10.28 -14.66
N VAL A 307 13.46 10.19 -14.23
CA VAL A 307 12.36 9.78 -15.13
C VAL A 307 11.46 10.93 -15.54
N GLY A 308 11.43 12.03 -14.78
CA GLY A 308 10.65 13.22 -15.11
C GLY A 308 9.58 13.59 -14.08
N GLU A 309 8.70 14.51 -14.43
CA GLU A 309 7.69 15.05 -13.54
C GLU A 309 6.32 14.40 -13.75
N THR A 310 5.57 14.23 -12.68
CA THR A 310 4.17 13.78 -12.76
C THR A 310 3.25 14.72 -11.99
N THR A 311 2.21 15.21 -12.64
CA THR A 311 1.10 15.92 -11.99
C THR A 311 -0.14 15.03 -11.93
N TYR A 312 -0.79 15.02 -10.78
CA TYR A 312 -1.96 14.19 -10.54
C TYR A 312 -3.10 14.99 -9.90
N ALA A 313 -4.33 14.74 -10.34
CA ALA A 313 -5.54 15.26 -9.71
C ALA A 313 -6.67 14.23 -9.74
N ALA A 314 -7.46 14.14 -8.67
CA ALA A 314 -8.66 13.31 -8.65
C ALA A 314 -9.79 13.96 -7.85
N LEU A 315 -11.02 13.75 -8.32
CA LEU A 315 -12.24 14.19 -7.67
C LEU A 315 -13.21 13.02 -7.53
N ALA A 316 -13.70 12.79 -6.32
CA ALA A 316 -14.59 11.67 -6.04
C ALA A 316 -15.74 12.03 -5.11
N ALA A 317 -16.85 11.31 -5.28
CA ALA A 317 -17.93 11.20 -4.31
C ALA A 317 -17.99 9.75 -3.81
N LYS A 318 -18.05 9.56 -2.49
CA LYS A 318 -18.27 8.25 -1.85
C LYS A 318 -19.58 8.29 -1.07
N HIS A 319 -20.37 7.24 -1.16
CA HIS A 319 -21.59 7.07 -0.38
C HIS A 319 -21.48 5.85 0.53
N HIS A 320 -21.62 6.06 1.84
CA HIS A 320 -21.55 5.01 2.85
C HIS A 320 -22.96 4.50 3.17
N PHE A 321 -23.31 3.32 2.64
CA PHE A 321 -24.57 2.63 3.02
C PHE A 321 -24.52 2.16 4.48
N SER A 322 -23.34 1.73 4.91
CA SER A 322 -23.02 1.35 6.28
C SER A 322 -21.51 1.52 6.52
N ASN A 323 -21.01 1.17 7.71
CA ASN A 323 -19.57 1.14 7.99
C ASN A 323 -18.81 0.10 7.14
N SER A 324 -19.53 -0.90 6.63
CA SER A 324 -18.96 -2.02 5.85
C SER A 324 -19.24 -1.93 4.35
N VAL A 325 -20.12 -1.04 3.90
CA VAL A 325 -20.54 -0.98 2.50
C VAL A 325 -20.47 0.45 1.98
N MET A 326 -19.72 0.63 0.92
CA MET A 326 -19.48 1.91 0.28
C MET A 326 -19.58 1.78 -1.25
N ALA A 327 -20.24 2.73 -1.90
CA ALA A 327 -20.10 2.97 -3.33
C ALA A 327 -19.35 4.29 -3.56
N TYR A 328 -18.68 4.40 -4.70
CA TYR A 328 -17.97 5.61 -5.09
C TYR A 328 -18.02 5.82 -6.61
N ALA A 329 -17.89 7.08 -7.00
CA ALA A 329 -17.69 7.46 -8.39
C ALA A 329 -16.79 8.70 -8.44
N GLY A 330 -16.08 8.87 -9.55
CA GLY A 330 -15.20 10.01 -9.71
C GLY A 330 -14.37 9.95 -10.97
N LEU A 331 -13.37 10.82 -11.01
CA LEU A 331 -12.42 10.93 -12.10
C LEU A 331 -11.01 11.13 -11.53
N ALA A 332 -10.02 10.70 -12.29
CA ALA A 332 -8.60 10.96 -12.05
C ALA A 332 -7.96 11.40 -13.37
N TRP A 333 -6.98 12.26 -13.25
CA TRP A 333 -6.15 12.74 -14.35
C TRP A 333 -4.69 12.70 -13.90
N GLN A 334 -3.83 12.36 -14.85
CA GLN A 334 -2.38 12.30 -14.68
C GLN A 334 -1.74 12.91 -15.93
N ASP A 335 -0.69 13.68 -15.71
CA ASP A 335 0.17 14.25 -16.72
C ASP A 335 1.61 13.88 -16.37
N PHE A 336 2.35 13.37 -17.34
CA PHE A 336 3.72 12.91 -17.17
C PHE A 336 4.61 13.61 -18.20
N ASP A 337 5.50 14.45 -17.71
CA ASP A 337 6.56 15.10 -18.49
C ASP A 337 7.85 14.30 -18.34
N ALA A 338 8.12 13.42 -19.31
CA ALA A 338 9.29 12.57 -19.31
C ALA A 338 10.53 13.34 -19.75
N GLU A 339 11.65 13.19 -19.04
CA GLU A 339 12.92 13.89 -19.28
C GLU A 339 13.35 13.84 -20.75
N ASP A 340 13.11 12.73 -21.46
CA ASP A 340 13.59 12.50 -22.83
C ASP A 340 12.48 12.38 -23.90
N ASN A 341 11.19 12.25 -23.53
CA ASN A 341 10.13 11.81 -24.45
C ASN A 341 8.94 12.80 -24.61
N GLY A 342 8.93 13.91 -23.88
CA GLY A 342 7.85 14.92 -23.92
C GLY A 342 6.64 14.60 -23.05
N ASP A 343 5.62 15.46 -23.13
CA ASP A 343 4.43 15.39 -22.28
C ASP A 343 3.44 14.35 -22.78
N GLU A 344 2.96 13.52 -21.90
CA GLU A 344 1.88 12.56 -22.15
C GLU A 344 0.85 12.60 -21.02
N ASP A 345 -0.43 12.52 -21.33
CA ASP A 345 -1.47 12.57 -20.34
C ASP A 345 -2.43 11.40 -20.40
N GLY A 346 -3.23 11.30 -19.36
CA GLY A 346 -4.30 10.33 -19.29
C GLY A 346 -5.37 10.69 -18.28
N PHE A 347 -6.56 10.16 -18.49
CA PHE A 347 -7.63 10.28 -17.53
C PHE A 347 -8.43 8.98 -17.39
N ALA A 348 -9.08 8.86 -16.25
CA ALA A 348 -10.02 7.77 -15.98
C ALA A 348 -11.29 8.32 -15.32
N VAL A 349 -12.44 7.77 -15.69
CA VAL A 349 -13.74 8.12 -15.09
C VAL A 349 -14.55 6.86 -14.84
N GLY A 350 -15.10 6.72 -13.65
CA GLY A 350 -15.85 5.51 -13.33
C GLY A 350 -16.37 5.47 -11.91
N GLY A 351 -16.66 4.27 -11.47
CA GLY A 351 -17.15 4.03 -10.12
C GLY A 351 -17.12 2.57 -9.73
N GLY A 352 -17.29 2.33 -8.44
CA GLY A 352 -17.22 1.00 -7.88
C GLY A 352 -17.96 0.86 -6.56
N MET A 353 -17.91 -0.35 -6.04
CA MET A 353 -18.49 -0.70 -4.76
C MET A 353 -17.50 -1.53 -3.95
N ARG A 354 -17.45 -1.27 -2.64
CA ARG A 354 -16.63 -2.00 -1.67
C ARG A 354 -17.51 -2.55 -0.55
N VAL A 355 -17.30 -3.81 -0.22
CA VAL A 355 -17.92 -4.49 0.92
C VAL A 355 -16.83 -5.07 1.80
N SER A 356 -16.87 -4.75 3.10
CA SER A 356 -15.97 -5.32 4.12
C SER A 356 -16.78 -6.15 5.12
N PHE A 357 -16.20 -7.19 5.66
CA PHE A 357 -16.84 -8.10 6.60
C PHE A 357 -15.84 -8.63 7.63
#